data_3f64133a61a5abc5e47d4bdb8f2b4908
#
_entry.id   3f64133a61a5abc5e47d4bdb8f2b4908
#
_cell.length_a   1.000
_cell.length_b   1.000
_cell.length_c   1.000
_cell.angle_alpha   90.00
_cell.angle_beta   90.00
_cell.angle_gamma   90.00
#
_symmetry.space_group_name_H-M   'P 1'
#
loop_
_entity.id
_entity.type
_entity.pdbx_description
1 polymer ?
#
loop_
_entity_poly.entity_id
_entity_poly.type
_entity_poly.pdbx_seq_one_letter_code
_entity_poly.pdbx_strand_id
1 'polypeptide(L)'
;QTKQVALMSATRVPVKKEFLLEGANYYYSGQYGELGQKMKVGVFVEFDNKGEGLGIPLPRGVIRMYKKDSQGNAQFVGEDRIDHTPKNESVRLKLGDAFDLTADKKQTAFRKLAGTSRYNYVFESAYEIVLKNAKPEAVLVTVREPMPGDWTIVSESQPHTKAASGTAEWQVKVPAEGRATLSYRVRVMY
;
A
#
# COMPACT_ATOMS: atom_id res chain seq x y z
N GLN A 1 -7.75 -8.67 40.82
CA GLN A 1 -7.98 -7.36 40.22
C GLN A 1 -6.93 -7.10 39.14
N THR A 2 -7.37 -6.77 37.93
CA THR A 2 -6.46 -6.35 36.85
C THR A 2 -6.13 -4.89 37.06
N LYS A 3 -4.83 -4.57 37.26
CA LYS A 3 -4.35 -3.19 37.34
C LYS A 3 -3.87 -2.73 35.95
N GLN A 4 -4.34 -1.56 35.54
CA GLN A 4 -3.82 -0.89 34.35
C GLN A 4 -2.75 0.12 34.79
N VAL A 5 -1.55 -0.01 34.22
CA VAL A 5 -0.40 0.84 34.55
C VAL A 5 0.03 1.56 33.29
N ALA A 6 0.14 2.89 33.33
CA ALA A 6 0.71 3.66 32.23
C ALA A 6 2.22 3.43 32.18
N LEU A 7 2.73 2.86 31.08
CA LEU A 7 4.14 2.62 30.88
C LEU A 7 4.88 3.83 30.29
N MET A 8 4.21 4.57 29.43
CA MET A 8 4.79 5.73 28.73
C MET A 8 3.68 6.63 28.19
N SER A 9 4.04 7.85 27.87
CA SER A 9 3.21 8.81 27.15
C SER A 9 4.09 9.65 26.24
N ALA A 10 3.62 9.88 25.03
CA ALA A 10 4.25 10.76 24.06
C ALA A 10 3.20 11.70 23.45
N THR A 11 3.57 12.92 23.17
CA THR A 11 2.70 13.93 22.57
C THR A 11 3.28 14.43 21.25
N ARG A 12 2.41 14.85 20.32
CA ARG A 12 2.80 15.44 19.04
C ARG A 12 3.69 14.52 18.19
N VAL A 13 3.47 13.20 18.27
CA VAL A 13 4.19 12.23 17.43
C VAL A 13 3.82 12.47 15.98
N PRO A 14 4.79 12.77 15.10
CA PRO A 14 4.52 12.89 13.67
C PRO A 14 4.08 11.56 13.11
N VAL A 15 2.95 11.54 12.39
CA VAL A 15 2.42 10.34 11.74
C VAL A 15 2.29 10.57 10.24
N LYS A 16 2.67 9.57 9.45
CA LYS A 16 2.48 9.54 8.01
C LYS A 16 1.31 8.62 7.70
N LYS A 17 0.30 9.14 7.00
CA LYS A 17 -0.82 8.33 6.51
C LYS A 17 -0.56 7.90 5.08
N GLU A 18 -0.80 6.63 4.77
CA GLU A 18 -0.67 6.04 3.44
C GLU A 18 -1.97 5.34 3.04
N PHE A 19 -2.38 5.54 1.80
CA PHE A 19 -3.39 4.73 1.11
C PHE A 19 -2.68 3.77 0.18
N LEU A 20 -2.87 2.46 0.38
CA LEU A 20 -2.16 1.42 -0.36
C LEU A 20 -3.13 0.50 -1.09
N LEU A 21 -2.97 0.42 -2.42
CA LEU A 21 -3.50 -0.65 -3.24
C LEU A 21 -2.39 -1.67 -3.47
N GLU A 22 -2.56 -2.87 -2.95
CA GLU A 22 -1.58 -3.95 -3.09
C GLU A 22 -2.02 -4.94 -4.17
N GLY A 23 -1.12 -5.21 -5.10
CA GLY A 23 -1.29 -6.18 -6.17
C GLY A 23 -0.95 -7.61 -5.73
N ALA A 24 -0.93 -8.52 -6.70
CA ALA A 24 -0.52 -9.91 -6.52
C ALA A 24 0.40 -10.36 -7.66
N ASN A 25 1.12 -11.44 -7.45
CA ASN A 25 2.13 -11.91 -8.41
C ASN A 25 1.62 -12.94 -9.43
N TYR A 26 0.42 -13.51 -9.24
CA TYR A 26 -0.06 -14.64 -10.04
C TYR A 26 -0.42 -14.28 -11.48
N TYR A 27 -0.82 -13.03 -11.75
CA TYR A 27 -1.32 -12.63 -13.06
C TYR A 27 -0.24 -12.24 -14.07
N TYR A 28 1.05 -12.37 -13.74
CA TYR A 28 2.14 -12.04 -14.65
C TYR A 28 2.54 -13.18 -15.58
N SER A 29 2.15 -14.42 -15.28
CA SER A 29 2.51 -15.62 -16.05
C SER A 29 1.36 -16.26 -16.82
N GLY A 30 0.20 -15.61 -16.88
CA GLY A 30 -1.00 -16.13 -17.55
C GLY A 30 -1.86 -15.04 -18.16
N GLN A 31 -2.80 -15.46 -18.99
CA GLN A 31 -3.80 -14.59 -19.59
C GLN A 31 -5.01 -14.50 -18.66
N TYR A 32 -5.38 -13.27 -18.32
CA TYR A 32 -6.52 -12.92 -17.50
C TYR A 32 -7.27 -11.77 -18.18
N GLY A 33 -8.48 -11.48 -17.74
CA GLY A 33 -9.24 -10.29 -18.12
C GLY A 33 -9.36 -9.37 -16.91
N GLU A 34 -10.56 -9.35 -16.32
CA GLU A 34 -10.82 -8.66 -15.05
C GLU A 34 -10.02 -9.32 -13.92
N LEU A 35 -9.28 -8.52 -13.17
CA LEU A 35 -8.48 -8.97 -12.02
C LEU A 35 -9.11 -8.56 -10.69
N GLY A 36 -9.99 -7.56 -10.71
CA GLY A 36 -10.75 -7.13 -9.56
C GLY A 36 -11.57 -5.89 -9.82
N GLN A 37 -12.77 -5.86 -9.25
CA GLN A 37 -13.66 -4.70 -9.24
C GLN A 37 -13.89 -4.27 -7.79
N LYS A 38 -13.96 -2.96 -7.55
CA LYS A 38 -14.12 -2.37 -6.22
C LYS A 38 -13.10 -2.91 -5.22
N MET A 39 -11.88 -3.14 -5.68
CA MET A 39 -10.78 -3.56 -4.82
C MET A 39 -10.59 -2.53 -3.71
N LYS A 40 -10.30 -3.03 -2.52
CA LYS A 40 -10.13 -2.19 -1.34
C LYS A 40 -8.76 -1.54 -1.31
N VAL A 41 -8.72 -0.29 -0.92
CA VAL A 41 -7.48 0.46 -0.66
C VAL A 41 -7.25 0.48 0.85
N GLY A 42 -6.16 -0.12 1.30
CA GLY A 42 -5.78 -0.15 2.72
C GLY A 42 -5.37 1.22 3.24
N VAL A 43 -5.70 1.51 4.48
CA VAL A 43 -5.27 2.71 5.20
C VAL A 43 -4.21 2.32 6.21
N PHE A 44 -3.01 2.90 6.07
CA PHE A 44 -1.89 2.69 6.98
C PHE A 44 -1.49 4.00 7.64
N VAL A 45 -0.94 3.87 8.84
CA VAL A 45 -0.29 4.97 9.56
C VAL A 45 1.08 4.49 10.01
N GLU A 46 2.08 5.31 9.81
CA GLU A 46 3.45 5.04 10.19
C GLU A 46 4.00 6.16 11.07
N PHE A 47 4.75 5.79 12.09
CA PHE A 47 5.49 6.71 12.94
C PHE A 47 6.81 6.07 13.40
N ASP A 48 7.78 6.90 13.72
CA ASP A 48 9.07 6.44 14.24
C ASP A 48 9.06 6.38 15.77
N ASN A 49 9.56 5.29 16.32
CA ASN A 49 9.78 5.14 17.78
C ASN A 49 10.99 5.94 18.24
N LYS A 50 10.91 7.28 18.11
CA LYS A 50 11.97 8.22 18.49
C LYS A 50 11.39 9.55 18.98
N GLY A 51 12.19 10.31 19.74
CA GLY A 51 11.83 11.63 20.24
C GLY A 51 11.29 11.60 21.66
N GLU A 52 10.77 12.75 22.10
CA GLU A 52 10.28 12.95 23.46
C GLU A 52 9.08 12.03 23.77
N GLY A 53 9.17 11.24 24.83
CA GLY A 53 8.16 10.27 25.23
C GLY A 53 8.15 8.96 24.42
N LEU A 54 8.96 8.88 23.36
CA LEU A 54 9.27 7.67 22.59
C LEU A 54 10.77 7.36 22.67
N GLY A 55 11.27 6.46 21.83
CA GLY A 55 12.70 6.08 21.82
C GLY A 55 13.08 5.08 22.90
N ILE A 56 12.11 4.39 23.45
CA ILE A 56 12.28 3.21 24.33
C ILE A 56 11.73 1.97 23.62
N PRO A 57 12.18 0.76 23.97
CA PRO A 57 11.60 -0.45 23.42
C PRO A 57 10.10 -0.53 23.70
N LEU A 58 9.30 -0.70 22.64
CA LEU A 58 7.85 -0.90 22.75
C LEU A 58 7.58 -2.39 22.95
N PRO A 59 6.79 -2.79 23.95
CA PRO A 59 6.39 -4.17 24.14
C PRO A 59 5.41 -4.61 23.03
N ARG A 60 5.42 -5.90 22.74
CA ARG A 60 4.40 -6.51 21.87
C ARG A 60 2.99 -6.26 22.45
N GLY A 61 2.06 -5.86 21.59
CA GLY A 61 0.70 -5.58 22.04
C GLY A 61 -0.22 -5.07 20.95
N VAL A 62 -1.39 -4.59 21.35
CA VAL A 62 -2.37 -3.96 20.48
C VAL A 62 -2.29 -2.44 20.63
N ILE A 63 -2.10 -1.75 19.51
CA ILE A 63 -2.23 -0.29 19.44
C ILE A 63 -3.62 0.05 18.92
N ARG A 64 -4.35 0.84 19.68
CA ARG A 64 -5.64 1.39 19.27
C ARG A 64 -5.49 2.85 18.90
N MET A 65 -6.08 3.21 17.78
CA MET A 65 -6.04 4.58 17.28
C MET A 65 -7.40 5.25 17.39
N TYR A 66 -7.37 6.49 17.84
CA TYR A 66 -8.53 7.35 17.97
C TYR A 66 -8.28 8.69 17.27
N LYS A 67 -9.29 9.20 16.60
CA LYS A 67 -9.28 10.54 16.01
C LYS A 67 -10.28 11.42 16.79
N LYS A 68 -9.92 12.65 17.09
CA LYS A 68 -10.87 13.62 17.63
C LYS A 68 -11.82 14.09 16.54
N ASP A 69 -13.11 14.08 16.84
CA ASP A 69 -14.13 14.70 15.98
C ASP A 69 -14.12 16.25 16.15
N SER A 70 -15.00 16.92 15.45
CA SER A 70 -15.14 18.38 15.52
C SER A 70 -15.58 18.90 16.90
N GLN A 71 -16.11 18.03 17.76
CA GLN A 71 -16.54 18.33 19.13
C GLN A 71 -15.47 17.95 20.16
N GLY A 72 -14.35 17.37 19.74
CA GLY A 72 -13.25 16.93 20.59
C GLY A 72 -13.39 15.52 21.17
N ASN A 73 -14.45 14.77 20.81
CA ASN A 73 -14.64 13.41 21.29
C ASN A 73 -13.72 12.43 20.54
N ALA A 74 -13.18 11.46 21.26
CA ALA A 74 -12.34 10.41 20.68
C ALA A 74 -13.19 9.39 19.93
N GLN A 75 -13.02 9.31 18.61
CA GLN A 75 -13.64 8.33 17.75
C GLN A 75 -12.62 7.23 17.40
N PHE A 76 -12.96 5.98 17.69
CA PHE A 76 -12.12 4.84 17.33
C PHE A 76 -12.00 4.73 15.80
N VAL A 77 -10.78 4.62 15.30
CA VAL A 77 -10.49 4.54 13.85
C VAL A 77 -9.84 3.23 13.42
N GLY A 78 -9.31 2.46 14.36
CA GLY A 78 -8.74 1.16 14.07
C GLY A 78 -7.77 0.67 15.15
N GLU A 79 -7.41 -0.60 15.04
CA GLU A 79 -6.39 -1.21 15.89
C GLU A 79 -5.52 -2.16 15.07
N ASP A 80 -4.28 -2.30 15.48
CA ASP A 80 -3.35 -3.27 14.92
C ASP A 80 -2.42 -3.80 15.99
N ARG A 81 -1.77 -4.91 15.72
CA ARG A 81 -0.80 -5.54 16.61
C ARG A 81 0.61 -5.17 16.19
N ILE A 82 1.43 -4.86 17.17
CA ILE A 82 2.88 -4.71 16.99
C ILE A 82 3.63 -5.82 17.73
N ASP A 83 4.77 -6.21 17.19
CA ASP A 83 5.76 -6.99 17.89
C ASP A 83 6.65 -6.09 18.76
N HIS A 84 7.58 -6.70 19.51
CA HIS A 84 8.58 -5.94 20.23
C HIS A 84 9.35 -5.05 19.25
N THR A 85 9.21 -3.74 19.43
CA THR A 85 9.81 -2.76 18.53
C THR A 85 10.92 -2.00 19.26
N PRO A 86 12.19 -2.15 18.83
CA PRO A 86 13.30 -1.40 19.38
C PRO A 86 13.15 0.12 19.26
N LYS A 87 13.94 0.87 20.01
CA LYS A 87 14.07 2.30 19.81
C LYS A 87 14.59 2.61 18.40
N ASN A 88 14.17 3.74 17.83
CA ASN A 88 14.54 4.24 16.52
C ASN A 88 14.02 3.42 15.33
N GLU A 89 13.16 2.45 15.55
CA GLU A 89 12.46 1.74 14.48
C GLU A 89 11.11 2.36 14.16
N SER A 90 10.66 2.19 12.92
CA SER A 90 9.35 2.62 12.46
C SER A 90 8.27 1.62 12.85
N VAL A 91 7.14 2.13 13.29
CA VAL A 91 5.92 1.37 13.56
C VAL A 91 4.92 1.68 12.45
N ARG A 92 4.47 0.64 11.74
CA ARG A 92 3.46 0.74 10.69
C ARG A 92 2.22 -0.03 11.09
N LEU A 93 1.07 0.66 11.09
CA LEU A 93 -0.21 0.15 11.55
C LEU A 93 -1.22 0.15 10.42
N LYS A 94 -1.93 -0.96 10.22
CA LYS A 94 -3.08 -1.03 9.32
C LYS A 94 -4.35 -0.64 10.07
N LEU A 95 -4.98 0.46 9.68
CA LEU A 95 -6.23 0.94 10.30
C LEU A 95 -7.49 0.28 9.75
N GLY A 96 -7.38 -0.41 8.62
CA GLY A 96 -8.49 -1.00 7.88
C GLY A 96 -8.46 -0.59 6.41
N ASP A 97 -9.61 -0.62 5.77
CA ASP A 97 -9.77 -0.25 4.37
C ASP A 97 -10.55 1.06 4.24
N ALA A 98 -10.18 1.88 3.26
CA ALA A 98 -10.91 3.11 2.96
C ALA A 98 -12.25 2.78 2.29
N PHE A 99 -13.35 3.30 2.80
CA PHE A 99 -14.69 3.08 2.22
C PHE A 99 -14.95 3.88 0.94
N ASP A 100 -14.28 5.01 0.83
CA ASP A 100 -14.45 6.04 -0.20
C ASP A 100 -13.31 6.02 -1.25
N LEU A 101 -12.42 5.02 -1.17
CA LEU A 101 -11.39 4.74 -2.16
C LEU A 101 -11.52 3.30 -2.65
N THR A 102 -11.66 3.12 -3.96
CA THR A 102 -11.72 1.81 -4.59
C THR A 102 -10.89 1.78 -5.86
N ALA A 103 -10.55 0.57 -6.31
CA ALA A 103 -9.85 0.38 -7.57
C ALA A 103 -10.50 -0.73 -8.39
N ASP A 104 -10.49 -0.57 -9.71
CA ASP A 104 -10.76 -1.66 -10.64
C ASP A 104 -9.47 -1.96 -11.38
N LYS A 105 -9.14 -3.23 -11.55
CA LYS A 105 -7.93 -3.67 -12.24
C LYS A 105 -8.26 -4.70 -13.30
N LYS A 106 -7.67 -4.53 -14.49
CA LYS A 106 -7.75 -5.50 -15.58
C LYS A 106 -6.39 -5.68 -16.26
N GLN A 107 -6.17 -6.87 -16.78
CA GLN A 107 -5.12 -7.14 -17.74
C GLN A 107 -5.65 -6.80 -19.14
N THR A 108 -4.98 -5.89 -19.83
CA THR A 108 -5.40 -5.41 -21.16
C THR A 108 -4.70 -6.12 -22.30
N ALA A 109 -3.55 -6.75 -22.05
CA ALA A 109 -2.83 -7.59 -23.00
C ALA A 109 -1.97 -8.60 -22.27
N PHE A 110 -1.77 -9.75 -22.92
CA PHE A 110 -0.84 -10.79 -22.49
C PHE A 110 -0.24 -11.46 -23.73
N ARG A 111 1.06 -11.70 -23.69
CA ARG A 111 1.74 -12.53 -24.68
C ARG A 111 2.95 -13.25 -24.09
N LYS A 112 3.12 -14.49 -24.51
CA LYS A 112 4.33 -15.25 -24.28
C LYS A 112 5.32 -14.93 -25.40
N LEU A 113 6.52 -14.55 -25.05
CA LEU A 113 7.60 -14.26 -25.98
C LEU A 113 8.55 -15.47 -26.06
N ALA A 114 9.38 -15.50 -27.08
CA ALA A 114 10.44 -16.50 -27.19
C ALA A 114 11.39 -16.36 -25.99
N GLY A 115 11.82 -17.49 -25.46
CA GLY A 115 12.87 -17.53 -24.45
C GLY A 115 14.20 -17.01 -24.98
N THR A 116 15.14 -16.77 -24.11
CA THR A 116 16.49 -16.35 -24.43
C THR A 116 17.48 -17.40 -23.90
N SER A 117 18.77 -17.24 -24.19
CA SER A 117 19.82 -18.10 -23.60
C SER A 117 19.84 -18.07 -22.06
N ARG A 118 19.29 -17.01 -21.45
CA ARG A 118 19.25 -16.82 -19.98
C ARG A 118 17.89 -17.16 -19.36
N TYR A 119 16.80 -17.02 -20.10
CA TYR A 119 15.44 -17.17 -19.58
C TYR A 119 14.64 -18.12 -20.45
N ASN A 120 14.07 -19.16 -19.83
CA ASN A 120 13.21 -20.13 -20.52
C ASN A 120 11.81 -19.56 -20.81
N TYR A 121 11.34 -18.69 -19.96
CA TYR A 121 10.00 -18.10 -20.04
C TYR A 121 10.09 -16.58 -20.00
N VAL A 122 9.49 -15.95 -21.00
CA VAL A 122 9.37 -14.51 -21.10
C VAL A 122 7.92 -14.16 -21.36
N PHE A 123 7.31 -13.44 -20.44
CA PHE A 123 5.93 -12.98 -20.54
C PHE A 123 5.88 -11.46 -20.58
N GLU A 124 5.04 -10.93 -21.45
CA GLU A 124 4.76 -9.49 -21.50
C GLU A 124 3.28 -9.26 -21.30
N SER A 125 2.94 -8.45 -20.31
CA SER A 125 1.57 -8.16 -19.90
C SER A 125 1.34 -6.67 -19.77
N ALA A 126 0.14 -6.21 -20.10
CA ALA A 126 -0.27 -4.84 -19.89
C ALA A 126 -1.48 -4.80 -18.94
N TYR A 127 -1.50 -3.78 -18.09
CA TYR A 127 -2.53 -3.61 -17.05
C TYR A 127 -3.07 -2.19 -17.06
N GLU A 128 -4.32 -2.08 -16.66
CA GLU A 128 -4.98 -0.82 -16.36
C GLU A 128 -5.61 -0.90 -14.98
N ILE A 129 -5.34 0.11 -14.16
CA ILE A 129 -5.87 0.27 -12.81
C ILE A 129 -6.59 1.60 -12.74
N VAL A 130 -7.90 1.57 -12.50
CA VAL A 130 -8.73 2.76 -12.33
C VAL A 130 -8.98 2.97 -10.85
N LEU A 131 -8.35 3.98 -10.27
CA LEU A 131 -8.58 4.42 -8.89
C LEU A 131 -9.74 5.41 -8.85
N LYS A 132 -10.65 5.22 -7.90
CA LYS A 132 -11.85 6.03 -7.69
C LYS A 132 -11.83 6.62 -6.29
N ASN A 133 -12.04 7.92 -6.20
CA ASN A 133 -12.04 8.68 -4.95
C ASN A 133 -13.39 9.39 -4.77
N ALA A 134 -14.12 9.02 -3.73
CA ALA A 134 -15.37 9.68 -3.34
C ALA A 134 -15.19 10.72 -2.21
N LYS A 135 -13.94 11.00 -1.81
CA LYS A 135 -13.61 12.04 -0.83
C LYS A 135 -13.71 13.43 -1.46
N PRO A 136 -14.06 14.45 -0.65
CA PRO A 136 -14.07 15.84 -1.10
C PRO A 136 -12.66 16.43 -1.30
N GLU A 137 -11.60 15.72 -0.90
CA GLU A 137 -10.21 16.11 -1.11
C GLU A 137 -9.48 15.15 -2.06
N ALA A 138 -8.50 15.66 -2.77
CA ALA A 138 -7.59 14.83 -3.57
C ALA A 138 -6.71 13.98 -2.64
N VAL A 139 -6.41 12.75 -3.05
CA VAL A 139 -5.58 11.82 -2.29
C VAL A 139 -4.43 11.29 -3.13
N LEU A 140 -3.35 10.90 -2.47
CA LEU A 140 -2.25 10.16 -3.06
C LEU A 140 -2.39 8.70 -2.67
N VAL A 141 -2.49 7.82 -3.67
CA VAL A 141 -2.59 6.36 -3.46
C VAL A 141 -1.30 5.70 -3.95
N THR A 142 -0.66 4.96 -3.08
CA THR A 142 0.44 4.07 -3.45
C THR A 142 -0.15 2.81 -4.10
N VAL A 143 0.23 2.53 -5.34
CA VAL A 143 -0.04 1.26 -6.01
C VAL A 143 1.24 0.44 -5.95
N ARG A 144 1.20 -0.68 -5.24
CA ARG A 144 2.35 -1.58 -5.06
C ARG A 144 2.09 -2.89 -5.77
N GLU A 145 2.99 -3.25 -6.68
CA GLU A 145 2.90 -4.48 -7.48
C GLU A 145 4.11 -5.38 -7.19
N PRO A 146 3.88 -6.57 -6.65
CA PRO A 146 4.93 -7.57 -6.53
C PRO A 146 5.25 -8.15 -7.92
N MET A 147 6.48 -7.97 -8.38
CA MET A 147 6.97 -8.43 -9.67
C MET A 147 7.77 -9.72 -9.50
N PRO A 148 7.32 -10.86 -10.04
CA PRO A 148 8.06 -12.12 -9.94
C PRO A 148 9.22 -12.18 -10.94
N GLY A 149 10.26 -12.96 -10.63
CA GLY A 149 11.42 -13.15 -11.50
C GLY A 149 12.21 -11.87 -11.77
N ASP A 150 12.93 -11.85 -12.88
CA ASP A 150 13.52 -10.62 -13.41
C ASP A 150 12.47 -9.86 -14.21
N TRP A 151 12.39 -8.54 -14.05
CA TRP A 151 11.35 -7.74 -14.66
C TRP A 151 11.83 -6.38 -15.17
N THR A 152 11.10 -5.88 -16.15
CA THR A 152 11.33 -4.57 -16.74
C THR A 152 10.00 -3.94 -17.12
N ILE A 153 9.75 -2.71 -16.71
CA ILE A 153 8.62 -1.93 -17.23
C ILE A 153 8.95 -1.51 -18.68
N VAL A 154 8.07 -1.88 -19.60
CA VAL A 154 8.20 -1.58 -21.04
C VAL A 154 7.60 -0.21 -21.36
N SER A 155 6.47 0.09 -20.74
CA SER A 155 5.80 1.41 -20.82
C SER A 155 4.92 1.64 -19.63
N GLU A 156 4.71 2.90 -19.27
CA GLU A 156 3.88 3.29 -18.13
C GLU A 156 3.33 4.71 -18.32
N SER A 157 2.17 4.98 -17.74
CA SER A 157 1.55 6.31 -17.82
C SER A 157 2.18 7.34 -16.87
N GLN A 158 2.87 6.88 -15.85
CA GLN A 158 3.66 7.70 -14.93
C GLN A 158 4.80 6.85 -14.34
N PRO A 159 5.90 7.45 -13.88
CA PRO A 159 7.09 6.72 -13.46
C PRO A 159 6.85 5.92 -12.17
N HIS A 160 7.38 4.71 -12.11
CA HIS A 160 7.46 3.87 -10.92
C HIS A 160 8.74 4.12 -10.13
N THR A 161 8.74 3.68 -8.89
CA THR A 161 9.93 3.47 -8.08
C THR A 161 10.12 1.98 -7.82
N LYS A 162 11.36 1.52 -7.79
CA LYS A 162 11.68 0.15 -7.41
C LYS A 162 11.85 0.09 -5.89
N ALA A 163 10.77 -0.22 -5.18
CA ALA A 163 10.77 -0.26 -3.72
C ALA A 163 11.60 -1.43 -3.15
N ALA A 164 11.66 -2.54 -3.89
CA ALA A 164 12.52 -3.70 -3.63
C ALA A 164 12.87 -4.40 -4.95
N SER A 165 13.72 -5.42 -4.92
CA SER A 165 14.11 -6.17 -6.13
C SER A 165 12.90 -6.69 -6.92
N GLY A 166 11.88 -7.19 -6.23
CA GLY A 166 10.64 -7.73 -6.80
C GLY A 166 9.42 -6.84 -6.57
N THR A 167 9.57 -5.50 -6.50
CA THR A 167 8.43 -4.64 -6.17
C THR A 167 8.52 -3.31 -6.91
N ALA A 168 7.50 -3.00 -7.70
CA ALA A 168 7.28 -1.70 -8.30
C ALA A 168 6.21 -0.92 -7.53
N GLU A 169 6.41 0.38 -7.34
CA GLU A 169 5.46 1.28 -6.72
C GLU A 169 5.20 2.51 -7.57
N TRP A 170 3.94 2.90 -7.66
CA TRP A 170 3.49 4.15 -8.28
C TRP A 170 2.76 5.00 -7.26
N GLN A 171 3.02 6.30 -7.28
CA GLN A 171 2.31 7.30 -6.48
C GLN A 171 1.26 7.99 -7.34
N VAL A 172 0.00 7.55 -7.25
CA VAL A 172 -1.07 8.03 -8.10
C VAL A 172 -1.91 9.09 -7.37
N LYS A 173 -1.90 10.31 -7.88
CA LYS A 173 -2.77 11.39 -7.36
C LYS A 173 -4.16 11.22 -7.95
N VAL A 174 -5.15 10.98 -7.07
CA VAL A 174 -6.56 10.85 -7.44
C VAL A 174 -7.30 12.12 -7.03
N PRO A 175 -7.93 12.85 -7.98
CA PRO A 175 -8.63 14.10 -7.66
C PRO A 175 -9.79 13.87 -6.70
N ALA A 176 -10.24 14.94 -6.05
CA ALA A 176 -11.46 14.94 -5.24
C ALA A 176 -12.66 14.50 -6.08
N GLU A 177 -13.51 13.64 -5.53
CA GLU A 177 -14.74 13.12 -6.18
C GLU A 177 -14.51 12.64 -7.62
N GLY A 178 -13.31 12.08 -7.89
CA GLY A 178 -12.83 11.80 -9.22
C GLY A 178 -12.15 10.44 -9.40
N ARG A 179 -11.46 10.32 -10.52
CA ARG A 179 -10.78 9.10 -10.94
C ARG A 179 -9.38 9.41 -11.45
N ALA A 180 -8.49 8.43 -11.33
CA ALA A 180 -7.19 8.42 -11.99
C ALA A 180 -6.92 7.03 -12.55
N THR A 181 -6.28 6.96 -13.71
CA THR A 181 -5.93 5.70 -14.35
C THR A 181 -4.41 5.55 -14.39
N LEU A 182 -3.93 4.44 -13.87
CA LEU A 182 -2.57 3.97 -14.04
C LEU A 182 -2.57 2.86 -15.09
N SER A 183 -1.75 3.02 -16.12
CA SER A 183 -1.51 1.98 -17.12
C SER A 183 -0.03 1.64 -17.16
N TYR A 184 0.29 0.36 -17.21
CA TYR A 184 1.67 -0.08 -17.37
C TYR A 184 1.75 -1.39 -18.16
N ARG A 185 2.88 -1.59 -18.83
CA ARG A 185 3.27 -2.83 -19.52
C ARG A 185 4.58 -3.30 -18.91
N VAL A 186 4.62 -4.56 -18.55
CA VAL A 186 5.78 -5.18 -17.93
C VAL A 186 6.18 -6.44 -18.66
N ARG A 187 7.46 -6.69 -18.73
CA ARG A 187 8.05 -7.96 -19.16
C ARG A 187 8.65 -8.65 -17.95
N VAL A 188 8.25 -9.91 -17.74
CA VAL A 188 8.69 -10.76 -16.64
C VAL A 188 9.42 -11.96 -17.24
N MET A 189 10.55 -12.33 -16.65
CA MET A 189 11.49 -13.32 -17.21
C MET A 189 11.88 -14.32 -16.11
N TYR A 190 11.84 -15.61 -16.46
CA TYR A 190 12.21 -16.75 -15.60
C TYR A 190 13.24 -17.66 -16.24
#